data_7c2a3c3fc619d1f4aa19a2aa8ce20bc3
#
_entry.id   7c2a3c3fc619d1f4aa19a2aa8ce20bc3
#
_cell.length_a   1.000
_cell.length_b   1.000
_cell.length_c   1.000
_cell.angle_alpha   90.00
_cell.angle_beta   90.00
_cell.angle_gamma   90.00
#
_symmetry.space_group_name_H-M   'P 1'
#
loop_
_entity.id
_entity.type
_entity.pdbx_description
1 polymer ?
#
loop_
_entity_poly.entity_id
_entity_poly.type
_entity_poly.pdbx_seq_one_letter_code
_entity_poly.pdbx_strand_id
1 'polypeptide(L)' 'MLSELSTHDKIVGIKQLKKALAAGQTAKVFLALDADPKLTGPIAETCCGSGVPVEEVPTMAELGRACGIEVGAAAAALLR' A
#
# COMPACT_ATOMS: atom_id res chain seq x y z
N MET A 1 -11.99 1.83 1.89
CA MET A 1 -12.27 0.47 2.39
C MET A 1 -11.44 -0.56 1.64
N LEU A 2 -11.12 -1.67 2.28
CA LEU A 2 -10.26 -2.68 1.67
C LEU A 2 -10.86 -3.33 0.43
N SER A 3 -12.18 -3.28 0.27
CA SER A 3 -12.83 -3.81 -0.93
C SER A 3 -12.38 -3.13 -2.21
N GLU A 4 -11.85 -1.91 -2.12
CA GLU A 4 -11.29 -1.21 -3.27
C GLU A 4 -10.15 -1.99 -3.91
N LEU A 5 -9.37 -2.72 -3.10
CA LEU A 5 -8.21 -3.48 -3.58
C LEU A 5 -8.59 -4.66 -4.45
N SER A 6 -9.84 -5.13 -4.39
CA SER A 6 -10.27 -6.25 -5.23
C SER A 6 -10.88 -5.81 -6.55
N THR A 7 -11.21 -4.51 -6.70
CA THR A 7 -11.94 -4.01 -7.87
C THR A 7 -11.18 -3.01 -8.73
N HIS A 8 -10.03 -2.51 -8.24
CA HIS A 8 -9.26 -1.49 -8.93
C HIS A 8 -7.87 -2.02 -9.30
N ASP A 9 -7.24 -1.38 -10.27
CA ASP A 9 -5.85 -1.66 -10.59
C ASP A 9 -5.01 -1.37 -9.35
N LYS A 10 -4.17 -2.32 -8.99
CA LYS A 10 -3.37 -2.22 -7.77
C LYS A 10 -1.99 -2.77 -7.98
N ILE A 11 -1.10 -2.36 -7.09
CA ILE A 11 0.23 -2.97 -6.97
C ILE A 11 0.41 -3.41 -5.52
N VAL A 12 1.19 -4.45 -5.34
CA VAL A 12 1.47 -5.02 -4.02
C VAL A 12 2.97 -5.17 -3.87
N GLY A 13 3.49 -4.75 -2.72
CA GLY A 13 4.91 -4.86 -2.42
C GLY A 13 5.61 -3.51 -2.40
N ILE A 14 6.67 -3.45 -1.60
CA ILE A 14 7.38 -2.21 -1.31
C ILE A 14 8.07 -1.63 -2.54
N LYS A 15 8.79 -2.46 -3.28
CA LYS A 15 9.55 -1.99 -4.47
C LYS A 15 8.64 -1.40 -5.52
N GLN A 16 7.56 -2.13 -5.85
CA GLN A 16 6.61 -1.68 -6.85
C GLN A 16 5.93 -0.38 -6.41
N LEU A 17 5.58 -0.32 -5.14
CA LEU A 17 4.93 0.86 -4.57
C LEU A 17 5.84 2.08 -4.65
N LYS A 18 7.12 1.93 -4.31
CA LYS A 18 8.07 3.05 -4.39
C LYS A 18 8.17 3.60 -5.81
N LYS A 19 8.20 2.72 -6.81
CA LYS A 19 8.24 3.14 -8.21
C LYS A 19 6.99 3.91 -8.60
N ALA A 20 5.83 3.41 -8.22
CA ALA A 20 4.56 4.05 -8.56
C ALA A 20 4.42 5.41 -7.86
N LEU A 21 4.88 5.52 -6.63
CA LEU A 21 4.88 6.80 -5.91
C LEU A 21 5.78 7.82 -6.60
N ALA A 22 6.98 7.41 -7.00
CA ALA A 22 7.92 8.29 -7.69
C ALA A 22 7.37 8.78 -9.02
N ALA A 23 6.57 7.94 -9.68
CA ALA A 23 5.96 8.28 -10.97
C ALA A 23 4.63 9.03 -10.83
N GLY A 24 4.15 9.23 -9.61
CA GLY A 24 2.88 9.92 -9.36
C GLY A 24 1.66 9.13 -9.82
N GLN A 25 1.75 7.81 -9.82
CA GLN A 25 0.70 6.93 -10.34
C GLN A 25 -0.23 6.36 -9.27
N THR A 26 0.02 6.67 -8.01
CA THR A 26 -0.78 6.12 -6.91
C THR A 26 -1.96 7.03 -6.57
N ALA A 27 -3.14 6.44 -6.44
CA ALA A 27 -4.33 7.14 -5.97
C ALA A 27 -4.48 7.04 -4.46
N LYS A 28 -4.09 5.91 -3.87
CA LYS A 28 -4.20 5.65 -2.44
C LYS A 28 -3.22 4.56 -2.06
N VAL A 29 -2.65 4.65 -0.86
CA VAL A 29 -1.68 3.68 -0.35
C VAL A 29 -2.23 3.01 0.89
N PHE A 30 -2.00 1.71 1.03
CA PHE A 30 -2.37 0.92 2.20
C PHE A 30 -1.10 0.39 2.85
N LEU A 31 -0.99 0.55 4.16
CA LEU A 31 0.18 0.10 4.93
C LEU A 31 -0.27 -0.81 6.07
N ALA A 32 0.40 -1.95 6.23
CA ALA A 32 0.11 -2.88 7.31
C ALA A 32 0.83 -2.42 8.59
N LEU A 33 0.08 -2.33 9.69
CA LEU A 33 0.64 -1.85 10.96
C LEU A 33 1.65 -2.80 11.59
N ASP A 34 1.55 -4.10 11.31
CA ASP A 34 2.48 -5.09 11.83
C ASP A 34 3.69 -5.32 10.94
N ALA A 35 3.80 -4.58 9.83
CA ALA A 35 4.96 -4.65 8.97
C ALA A 35 6.14 -3.89 9.60
N ASP A 36 7.35 -4.21 9.15
CA ASP A 36 8.56 -3.55 9.62
C ASP A 36 8.48 -2.04 9.34
N PRO A 37 8.55 -1.18 10.37
CA PRO A 37 8.49 0.26 10.15
C PRO A 37 9.63 0.81 9.28
N LYS A 38 10.73 0.09 9.17
CA LYS A 38 11.81 0.48 8.25
C LYS A 38 11.37 0.41 6.79
N LEU A 39 10.36 -0.42 6.49
CA LEU A 39 9.81 -0.56 5.15
C LEU A 39 8.68 0.43 4.91
N THR A 40 7.77 0.56 5.87
CA THR A 40 6.57 1.38 5.71
C THR A 40 6.78 2.86 6.04
N GLY A 41 7.71 3.18 6.93
CA GLY A 41 7.99 4.56 7.33
C GLY A 41 8.34 5.48 6.15
N PRO A 42 9.33 5.12 5.32
CA PRO A 42 9.68 5.95 4.17
C PRO A 42 8.52 6.14 3.18
N ILE A 43 7.68 5.12 3.03
CA ILE A 43 6.51 5.21 2.15
C ILE A 43 5.50 6.19 2.72
N ALA A 44 5.24 6.11 4.03
CA ALA A 44 4.32 7.03 4.70
C ALA A 44 4.80 8.48 4.57
N GLU A 45 6.10 8.71 4.73
CA GLU A 45 6.68 10.04 4.57
C GLU A 45 6.52 10.57 3.15
N THR A 46 6.77 9.73 2.16
CA THR A 46 6.61 10.10 0.75
C THR A 46 5.16 10.44 0.45
N CYS A 47 4.22 9.65 0.95
CA CYS A 47 2.80 9.91 0.76
C CYS A 47 2.39 11.23 1.40
N CYS A 48 2.90 11.52 2.58
CA CYS A 48 2.61 12.77 3.28
C CYS A 48 3.10 13.97 2.46
N GLY A 49 4.31 13.88 1.91
CA GLY A 49 4.87 14.96 1.10
C GLY A 49 4.19 15.12 -0.26
N SER A 50 3.58 14.06 -0.78
CA SER A 50 2.93 14.07 -2.09
C SER A 50 1.41 14.25 -2.02
N GLY A 51 0.84 14.30 -0.83
CA GLY A 51 -0.59 14.43 -0.66
C GLY A 51 -1.38 13.17 -1.01
N VAL A 52 -0.74 11.99 -1.01
CA VAL A 52 -1.39 10.73 -1.30
C VAL A 52 -2.05 10.17 -0.03
N PRO A 53 -3.35 9.85 -0.05
CA PRO A 53 -4.00 9.28 1.13
C PRO A 53 -3.40 7.94 1.52
N VAL A 54 -3.28 7.71 2.84
CA VAL A 54 -2.79 6.44 3.38
C VAL A 54 -3.85 5.85 4.30
N GLU A 55 -4.15 4.58 4.10
CA GLU A 55 -5.03 3.83 5.00
C GLU A 55 -4.20 2.78 5.72
N GLU A 56 -4.31 2.72 7.05
CA GLU A 56 -3.61 1.72 7.84
C GLU A 56 -4.46 0.46 7.96
N VAL A 57 -3.81 -0.69 7.81
CA VAL A 57 -4.46 -2.00 7.92
C VAL A 57 -3.82 -2.73 9.10
N PRO A 58 -4.61 -3.33 9.99
CA PRO A 58 -4.06 -3.92 11.22
C PRO A 58 -2.96 -4.96 10.99
N THR A 59 -3.09 -5.80 9.97
CA THR A 59 -2.10 -6.88 9.74
C THR A 59 -1.75 -7.03 8.27
N MET A 60 -0.54 -7.54 8.03
CA MET A 60 -0.12 -7.89 6.67
C MET A 60 -1.01 -8.99 6.08
N ALA A 61 -1.49 -9.92 6.90
CA ALA A 61 -2.38 -10.98 6.45
C ALA A 61 -3.68 -10.42 5.89
N GLU A 62 -4.28 -9.45 6.56
CA GLU A 62 -5.49 -8.80 6.08
C GLU A 62 -5.27 -8.05 4.79
N LEU A 63 -4.16 -7.31 4.70
CA LEU A 63 -3.83 -6.56 3.50
C LEU A 63 -3.59 -7.49 2.32
N GLY A 64 -2.83 -8.58 2.53
CA GLY A 64 -2.61 -9.57 1.48
C GLY A 64 -3.91 -10.22 1.00
N ARG A 65 -4.79 -10.55 1.94
CA ARG A 65 -6.10 -11.13 1.61
C ARG A 65 -6.94 -10.16 0.78
N ALA A 66 -6.94 -8.89 1.15
CA ALA A 66 -7.67 -7.86 0.41
C ALA A 66 -7.12 -7.70 -1.01
N CYS A 67 -5.82 -7.93 -1.21
CA CYS A 67 -5.18 -7.88 -2.52
C CYS A 67 -5.39 -9.16 -3.33
N GLY A 68 -5.97 -10.20 -2.74
CA GLY A 68 -6.20 -11.46 -3.42
C GLY A 68 -4.99 -12.38 -3.50
N ILE A 69 -4.02 -12.21 -2.61
CA ILE A 69 -2.83 -13.06 -2.55
C ILE A 69 -2.85 -13.92 -1.28
N GLU A 70 -2.11 -15.03 -1.31
CA GLU A 70 -2.09 -15.99 -0.19
C GLU A 70 -1.10 -15.63 0.91
N VAL A 71 -0.20 -14.71 0.64
CA VAL A 71 0.81 -14.27 1.61
C VAL A 71 0.48 -12.86 2.10
N GLY A 72 1.08 -12.48 3.22
CA GLY A 72 0.89 -11.13 3.74
C GLY A 72 1.54 -10.07 2.86
N ALA A 73 1.00 -8.86 2.92
CA ALA A 73 1.54 -7.71 2.20
C ALA A 73 1.86 -6.59 3.18
N ALA A 74 3.08 -6.07 3.13
CA ALA A 74 3.49 -4.96 3.98
C ALA A 74 2.84 -3.64 3.50
N ALA A 75 2.68 -3.50 2.20
CA ALA A 75 2.09 -2.30 1.60
C ALA A 75 1.46 -2.64 0.26
N ALA A 76 0.47 -1.85 -0.12
CA ALA A 76 -0.19 -1.95 -1.41
C ALA A 76 -0.68 -0.57 -1.82
N ALA A 77 -1.00 -0.40 -3.08
CA ALA A 77 -1.53 0.88 -3.56
C ALA A 77 -2.56 0.67 -4.66
N LEU A 78 -3.50 1.58 -4.73
CA LEU A 78 -4.41 1.71 -5.86
C LEU A 78 -3.77 2.64 -6.87
N LEU A 79 -3.81 2.28 -8.13
CA LEU A 79 -3.30 3.10 -9.22
C LEU A 79 -4.37 4.07 -9.71
N ARG A 80 -3.92 5.18 -10.23
CA ARG A 80 -4.81 6.19 -10.82
C ARG A 80 -5.38 5.72 -12.15
#